data_029c92ef959fbc47432ab5ebfbba153e
#
_entry.id   029c92ef959fbc47432ab5ebfbba153e
#
_cell.length_a   1.000
_cell.length_b   1.000
_cell.length_c   1.000
_cell.angle_alpha   90.00
_cell.angle_beta   90.00
_cell.angle_gamma   90.00
#
_symmetry.space_group_name_H-M   'P 1'
#
loop_
_entity.id
_entity.type
_entity.pdbx_description
1 polymer ?
#
loop_
_entity_poly.entity_id
_entity_poly.type
_entity_poly.pdbx_seq_one_letter_code
_entity_poly.pdbx_strand_id
1 'polypeptide(L)'
;AKRLNIVGSVLHSGNSVDAMIVDTLPVLPPELRPLVPLEGGRFATSDRNDLYRRVIHRNNRLKRLIELRAPSIIVKNEKRMLQESVDALFDNGRRGRPMVGSNKRPLKSLSDMLKGKQGRFRQNLLGKRVDYSGRTVIVVGPTLKLHQCGLPKVMARELFKPFIFHKLIDYQEIHTIKMAKKKLEENSPRVWAILEEA
;
A
#
# COMPACT_ATOMS: atom_id res chain seq x y z
N ALA A 1 2.54 -5.08 -38.76
CA ALA A 1 2.79 -6.02 -37.66
C ALA A 1 2.11 -5.60 -36.35
N LYS A 2 2.40 -4.41 -35.71
CA LYS A 2 1.86 -4.00 -34.43
C LYS A 2 0.31 -3.91 -34.39
N ARG A 3 -0.32 -3.32 -35.42
CA ARG A 3 -1.80 -3.24 -35.48
C ARG A 3 -2.41 -4.64 -35.66
N LEU A 4 -1.81 -5.50 -36.47
CA LEU A 4 -2.28 -6.87 -36.70
C LEU A 4 -2.27 -7.67 -35.37
N ASN A 5 -1.20 -7.55 -34.60
CA ASN A 5 -1.10 -8.21 -33.28
C ASN A 5 -2.18 -7.74 -32.31
N ILE A 6 -2.48 -6.44 -32.27
CA ILE A 6 -3.55 -5.90 -31.41
C ILE A 6 -4.91 -6.44 -31.85
N VAL A 7 -5.23 -6.37 -33.15
CA VAL A 7 -6.49 -6.89 -33.69
C VAL A 7 -6.62 -8.38 -33.44
N GLY A 8 -5.56 -9.13 -33.69
CA GLY A 8 -5.51 -10.58 -33.43
C GLY A 8 -5.74 -10.90 -31.98
N SER A 9 -5.09 -10.16 -31.06
CA SER A 9 -5.27 -10.35 -29.61
C SER A 9 -6.71 -10.06 -29.15
N VAL A 10 -7.35 -9.02 -29.70
CA VAL A 10 -8.76 -8.70 -29.40
C VAL A 10 -9.70 -9.80 -29.93
N LEU A 11 -9.50 -10.26 -31.16
CA LEU A 11 -10.27 -11.37 -31.73
C LEU A 11 -10.16 -12.66 -30.92
N HIS A 12 -8.94 -13.03 -30.51
CA HIS A 12 -8.71 -14.26 -29.73
C HIS A 12 -9.20 -14.14 -28.27
N SER A 13 -9.23 -12.92 -27.69
CA SER A 13 -9.67 -12.74 -26.31
C SER A 13 -11.18 -12.85 -26.13
N GLY A 14 -11.97 -12.73 -27.20
CA GLY A 14 -13.43 -12.70 -27.16
C GLY A 14 -14.02 -11.43 -26.50
N ASN A 15 -13.16 -10.45 -26.16
CA ASN A 15 -13.61 -9.19 -25.58
C ASN A 15 -14.17 -8.24 -26.64
N SER A 16 -15.25 -7.54 -26.30
CA SER A 16 -15.78 -6.48 -27.15
C SER A 16 -14.80 -5.30 -27.24
N VAL A 17 -14.68 -4.72 -28.43
CA VAL A 17 -13.86 -3.52 -28.66
C VAL A 17 -14.38 -2.33 -27.85
N ASP A 18 -15.69 -2.28 -27.60
CA ASP A 18 -16.34 -1.23 -26.81
C ASP A 18 -15.83 -1.19 -25.35
N ALA A 19 -15.36 -2.31 -24.82
CA ALA A 19 -14.75 -2.38 -23.48
C ALA A 19 -13.47 -1.52 -23.36
N MET A 20 -12.88 -1.08 -24.47
CA MET A 20 -11.74 -0.15 -24.45
C MET A 20 -12.17 1.31 -24.19
N ILE A 21 -13.46 1.61 -24.29
CA ILE A 21 -14.03 2.93 -24.02
C ILE A 21 -14.65 2.90 -22.64
N VAL A 22 -14.23 3.81 -21.78
CA VAL A 22 -14.72 3.90 -20.41
C VAL A 22 -15.79 4.98 -20.34
N ASP A 23 -17.07 4.57 -20.33
CA ASP A 23 -18.21 5.48 -20.20
C ASP A 23 -18.44 5.88 -18.73
N THR A 24 -18.22 4.93 -17.83
CA THR A 24 -18.37 5.12 -16.38
C THR A 24 -17.06 4.82 -15.68
N LEU A 25 -16.52 5.81 -14.99
CA LEU A 25 -15.27 5.67 -14.24
C LEU A 25 -15.54 5.01 -12.89
N PRO A 26 -14.92 3.84 -12.59
CA PRO A 26 -15.04 3.20 -11.29
C PRO A 26 -14.32 4.02 -10.21
N VAL A 27 -14.94 4.12 -9.05
CA VAL A 27 -14.41 4.85 -7.89
C VAL A 27 -14.02 3.85 -6.80
N LEU A 28 -12.80 3.99 -6.29
CA LEU A 28 -12.33 3.17 -5.17
C LEU A 28 -13.16 3.42 -3.91
N PRO A 29 -13.44 2.39 -3.10
CA PRO A 29 -14.03 2.55 -1.78
C PRO A 29 -13.24 3.54 -0.90
N PRO A 30 -13.91 4.25 0.02
CA PRO A 30 -13.26 5.23 0.91
C PRO A 30 -12.13 4.65 1.75
N GLU A 31 -12.24 3.39 2.16
CA GLU A 31 -11.24 2.67 2.97
C GLU A 31 -9.89 2.55 2.26
N LEU A 32 -9.89 2.47 0.93
CA LEU A 32 -8.68 2.40 0.12
C LEU A 32 -8.08 3.77 -0.21
N ARG A 33 -8.80 4.87 0.11
CA ARG A 33 -8.36 6.25 -0.10
C ARG A 33 -8.68 7.13 1.10
N PRO A 34 -8.21 6.80 2.30
CA PRO A 34 -8.64 7.43 3.54
C PRO A 34 -8.34 8.94 3.57
N LEU A 35 -9.19 9.66 4.29
CA LEU A 35 -9.01 11.04 4.70
C LEU A 35 -8.85 11.04 6.22
N VAL A 36 -7.64 11.31 6.70
CA VAL A 36 -7.29 11.23 8.12
C VAL A 36 -7.15 12.63 8.70
N PRO A 37 -7.89 12.97 9.76
CA PRO A 37 -7.68 14.23 10.46
C PRO A 37 -6.33 14.21 11.19
N LEU A 38 -5.60 15.32 11.10
CA LEU A 38 -4.37 15.57 11.83
C LEU A 38 -4.61 16.61 12.92
N GLU A 39 -3.73 16.66 13.89
CA GLU A 39 -3.73 17.72 14.90
C GLU A 39 -3.66 19.10 14.24
N GLY A 40 -4.42 20.07 14.77
CA GLY A 40 -4.52 21.42 14.21
C GLY A 40 -5.51 21.60 13.06
N GLY A 41 -6.52 20.71 12.91
CA GLY A 41 -7.61 20.87 11.95
C GLY A 41 -7.23 20.61 10.49
N ARG A 42 -6.03 20.08 10.24
CA ARG A 42 -5.55 19.68 8.91
C ARG A 42 -5.94 18.24 8.61
N PHE A 43 -6.09 17.92 7.33
CA PHE A 43 -6.37 16.56 6.87
C PHE A 43 -5.22 16.03 6.03
N ALA A 44 -4.79 14.81 6.34
CA ALA A 44 -3.97 14.04 5.43
C ALA A 44 -4.88 13.27 4.47
N THR A 45 -4.68 13.46 3.18
CA THR A 45 -5.47 12.79 2.14
C THR A 45 -4.59 11.91 1.27
N SER A 46 -5.21 10.86 0.75
CA SER A 46 -4.56 10.02 -0.26
C SER A 46 -4.41 10.77 -1.59
N ASP A 47 -3.28 10.59 -2.28
CA ASP A 47 -2.99 11.16 -3.60
C ASP A 47 -4.13 10.86 -4.61
N ARG A 48 -4.82 9.73 -4.47
CA ARG A 48 -5.95 9.32 -5.31
C ARG A 48 -7.15 10.25 -5.20
N ASN A 49 -7.42 10.79 -4.02
CA ASN A 49 -8.49 11.77 -3.84
C ASN A 49 -8.21 13.04 -4.65
N ASP A 50 -6.96 13.48 -4.75
CA ASP A 50 -6.57 14.62 -5.60
C ASP A 50 -6.74 14.30 -7.08
N LEU A 51 -6.41 13.09 -7.52
CA LEU A 51 -6.60 12.67 -8.91
C LEU A 51 -8.10 12.59 -9.27
N TYR A 52 -8.94 11.97 -8.42
CA TYR A 52 -10.39 11.97 -8.62
C TYR A 52 -10.98 13.39 -8.64
N ARG A 53 -10.58 14.25 -7.73
CA ARG A 53 -11.00 15.64 -7.67
C ARG A 53 -10.70 16.37 -8.99
N ARG A 54 -9.52 16.17 -9.57
CA ARG A 54 -9.14 16.75 -10.86
C ARG A 54 -10.05 16.27 -11.98
N VAL A 55 -10.35 14.98 -12.05
CA VAL A 55 -11.27 14.42 -13.04
C VAL A 55 -12.66 15.04 -12.90
N ILE A 56 -13.21 15.10 -11.70
CA ILE A 56 -14.53 15.67 -11.42
C ILE A 56 -14.58 17.15 -11.82
N HIS A 57 -13.58 17.95 -11.44
CA HIS A 57 -13.51 19.37 -11.78
C HIS A 57 -13.46 19.60 -13.29
N ARG A 58 -12.64 18.80 -14.02
CA ARG A 58 -12.57 18.89 -15.49
C ARG A 58 -13.87 18.49 -16.15
N ASN A 59 -14.50 17.43 -15.66
CA ASN A 59 -15.79 16.97 -16.18
C ASN A 59 -16.89 18.02 -15.96
N ASN A 60 -16.98 18.60 -14.76
CA ASN A 60 -17.97 19.65 -14.47
C ASN A 60 -17.73 20.91 -15.30
N ARG A 61 -16.46 21.28 -15.48
CA ARG A 61 -16.10 22.41 -16.35
C ARG A 61 -16.49 22.15 -17.81
N LEU A 62 -16.22 20.94 -18.31
CA LEU A 62 -16.60 20.54 -19.65
C LEU A 62 -18.12 20.60 -19.84
N LYS A 63 -18.90 20.05 -18.90
CA LYS A 63 -20.37 20.13 -18.92
C LYS A 63 -20.86 21.59 -19.04
N ARG A 64 -20.34 22.46 -18.17
CA ARG A 64 -20.68 23.88 -18.19
C ARG A 64 -20.32 24.58 -19.50
N LEU A 65 -19.19 24.27 -20.12
CA LEU A 65 -18.77 24.82 -21.41
C LEU A 65 -19.68 24.37 -22.56
N ILE A 66 -20.16 23.13 -22.50
CA ILE A 66 -21.13 22.62 -23.51
C ILE A 66 -22.50 23.32 -23.34
N GLU A 67 -22.99 23.45 -22.10
CA GLU A 67 -24.23 24.14 -21.78
C GLU A 67 -24.22 25.60 -22.25
N LEU A 68 -23.09 26.30 -22.07
CA LEU A 68 -22.86 27.67 -22.49
C LEU A 68 -22.59 27.80 -24.00
N ARG A 69 -22.61 26.72 -24.76
CA ARG A 69 -22.30 26.70 -26.20
C ARG A 69 -20.96 27.40 -26.51
N ALA A 70 -19.94 27.16 -25.69
CA ALA A 70 -18.62 27.74 -25.86
C ALA A 70 -18.00 27.38 -27.24
N PRO A 71 -17.05 28.17 -27.76
CA PRO A 71 -16.37 27.90 -29.03
C PRO A 71 -15.77 26.49 -29.06
N SER A 72 -15.87 25.82 -30.20
CA SER A 72 -15.47 24.42 -30.37
C SER A 72 -14.00 24.14 -30.00
N ILE A 73 -13.13 25.12 -30.18
CA ILE A 73 -11.71 25.03 -29.84
C ILE A 73 -11.50 24.89 -28.31
N ILE A 74 -12.29 25.65 -27.52
CA ILE A 74 -12.24 25.60 -26.05
C ILE A 74 -12.77 24.25 -25.56
N VAL A 75 -13.88 23.79 -26.10
CA VAL A 75 -14.48 22.49 -25.77
C VAL A 75 -13.52 21.34 -26.10
N LYS A 76 -12.90 21.37 -27.29
CA LYS A 76 -11.90 20.38 -27.69
C LYS A 76 -10.68 20.36 -26.73
N ASN A 77 -10.21 21.52 -26.32
CA ASN A 77 -9.11 21.61 -25.37
C ASN A 77 -9.48 21.05 -23.99
N GLU A 78 -10.69 21.37 -23.48
CA GLU A 78 -11.13 20.83 -22.19
C GLU A 78 -11.37 19.31 -22.24
N LYS A 79 -11.87 18.75 -23.35
CA LYS A 79 -11.94 17.30 -23.58
C LYS A 79 -10.56 16.65 -23.49
N ARG A 80 -9.53 17.25 -24.11
CA ARG A 80 -8.15 16.79 -24.02
C ARG A 80 -7.64 16.81 -22.58
N MET A 81 -7.91 17.90 -21.85
CA MET A 81 -7.48 18.03 -20.44
C MET A 81 -8.21 17.04 -19.52
N LEU A 82 -9.48 16.73 -19.80
CA LEU A 82 -10.22 15.68 -19.09
C LEU A 82 -9.57 14.31 -19.35
N GLN A 83 -9.26 13.99 -20.60
CA GLN A 83 -8.57 12.74 -20.96
C GLN A 83 -7.22 12.63 -20.26
N GLU A 84 -6.42 13.68 -20.21
CA GLU A 84 -5.14 13.71 -19.49
C GLU A 84 -5.34 13.47 -17.98
N SER A 85 -6.42 13.98 -17.40
CA SER A 85 -6.72 13.75 -15.99
C SER A 85 -7.12 12.29 -15.70
N VAL A 86 -7.85 11.66 -16.62
CA VAL A 86 -8.22 10.24 -16.52
C VAL A 86 -6.98 9.36 -16.75
N ASP A 87 -6.15 9.66 -17.74
CA ASP A 87 -4.90 8.95 -17.99
C ASP A 87 -3.98 9.01 -16.75
N ALA A 88 -3.88 10.15 -16.09
CA ALA A 88 -3.10 10.30 -14.86
C ALA A 88 -3.69 9.55 -13.66
N LEU A 89 -5.01 9.39 -13.57
CA LEU A 89 -5.65 8.58 -12.55
C LEU A 89 -5.26 7.11 -12.69
N PHE A 90 -5.25 6.59 -13.91
CA PHE A 90 -4.87 5.19 -14.16
C PHE A 90 -3.36 4.96 -14.06
N ASP A 91 -2.54 5.76 -14.73
CA ASP A 91 -1.08 5.60 -14.76
C ASP A 91 -0.38 6.95 -14.93
N ASN A 92 -0.11 7.61 -13.83
CA ASN A 92 0.47 8.96 -13.81
C ASN A 92 1.91 8.96 -14.34
N GLY A 93 2.16 9.77 -15.36
CA GLY A 93 3.47 9.88 -16.00
C GLY A 93 3.71 8.96 -17.19
N ARG A 94 2.73 8.12 -17.56
CA ARG A 94 2.84 7.27 -18.76
C ARG A 94 2.82 8.08 -20.07
N ARG A 95 2.04 9.16 -20.09
CA ARG A 95 1.91 10.08 -21.24
C ARG A 95 2.32 11.49 -20.83
N GLY A 96 3.59 11.84 -21.00
CA GLY A 96 4.10 13.18 -20.73
C GLY A 96 4.52 13.40 -19.27
N ARG A 97 4.47 14.64 -18.82
CA ARG A 97 4.89 15.01 -17.46
C ARG A 97 3.90 14.49 -16.42
N PRO A 98 4.38 13.84 -15.34
CA PRO A 98 3.48 13.37 -14.29
C PRO A 98 2.80 14.55 -13.57
N MET A 99 1.56 14.35 -13.16
CA MET A 99 0.87 15.28 -12.27
C MET A 99 1.51 15.23 -10.89
N VAL A 100 1.81 16.39 -10.34
CA VAL A 100 2.49 16.54 -9.05
C VAL A 100 1.57 17.14 -7.99
N GLY A 101 1.83 16.81 -6.74
CA GLY A 101 1.21 17.40 -5.57
C GLY A 101 1.89 18.71 -5.14
N SER A 102 1.46 19.25 -4.00
CA SER A 102 2.03 20.47 -3.39
C SER A 102 3.54 20.39 -3.16
N ASN A 103 4.04 19.22 -2.81
CA ASN A 103 5.47 18.97 -2.55
C ASN A 103 6.28 18.64 -3.82
N LYS A 104 5.81 18.99 -5.01
CA LYS A 104 6.43 18.67 -6.31
C LYS A 104 6.69 17.17 -6.54
N ARG A 105 6.15 16.29 -5.68
CA ARG A 105 6.23 14.84 -5.81
C ARG A 105 5.14 14.36 -6.77
N PRO A 106 5.44 13.41 -7.68
CA PRO A 106 4.41 12.75 -8.49
C PRO A 106 3.34 12.11 -7.63
N LEU A 107 2.07 12.32 -8.00
CA LEU A 107 0.94 11.70 -7.32
C LEU A 107 0.88 10.21 -7.67
N LYS A 108 0.62 9.36 -6.67
CA LYS A 108 0.47 7.91 -6.86
C LYS A 108 -0.87 7.58 -7.51
N SER A 109 -0.80 7.03 -8.73
CA SER A 109 -1.94 6.58 -9.52
C SER A 109 -2.47 5.20 -9.08
N LEU A 110 -3.56 4.73 -9.71
CA LEU A 110 -4.10 3.39 -9.47
C LEU A 110 -3.09 2.29 -9.84
N SER A 111 -2.39 2.47 -10.95
CA SER A 111 -1.34 1.55 -11.40
C SER A 111 -0.19 1.43 -10.38
N ASP A 112 0.18 2.54 -9.73
CA ASP A 112 1.24 2.57 -8.72
C ASP A 112 0.86 1.83 -7.42
N MET A 113 -0.43 1.57 -7.21
CA MET A 113 -0.88 0.71 -6.11
C MET A 113 -0.52 -0.76 -6.32
N LEU A 114 -0.39 -1.18 -7.56
CA LEU A 114 -0.13 -2.57 -7.96
C LEU A 114 1.34 -2.81 -8.28
N LYS A 115 1.99 -1.83 -8.94
CA LYS A 115 3.38 -1.93 -9.39
C LYS A 115 4.41 -1.66 -8.30
N GLY A 116 5.62 -2.13 -8.58
CA GLY A 116 6.83 -1.77 -7.84
C GLY A 116 6.95 -2.42 -6.47
N LYS A 117 7.97 -2.00 -5.73
CA LYS A 117 8.34 -2.57 -4.42
C LYS A 117 7.27 -2.34 -3.33
N GLN A 118 6.57 -1.22 -3.41
CA GLN A 118 5.50 -0.83 -2.49
C GLN A 118 4.10 -1.14 -3.03
N GLY A 119 4.02 -1.80 -4.18
CA GLY A 119 2.75 -2.21 -4.76
C GLY A 119 2.15 -3.42 -4.06
N ARG A 120 0.86 -3.64 -4.27
CA ARG A 120 0.08 -4.69 -3.62
C ARG A 120 0.67 -6.09 -3.83
N PHE A 121 1.15 -6.39 -5.03
CA PHE A 121 1.74 -7.69 -5.33
C PHE A 121 2.98 -7.97 -4.48
N ARG A 122 3.97 -7.09 -4.50
CA ARG A 122 5.24 -7.32 -3.81
C ARG A 122 5.16 -7.09 -2.29
N GLN A 123 4.33 -6.17 -1.83
CA GLN A 123 4.28 -5.80 -0.42
C GLN A 123 3.28 -6.62 0.39
N ASN A 124 2.18 -7.09 -0.21
CA ASN A 124 1.09 -7.71 0.53
C ASN A 124 0.73 -9.12 0.08
N LEU A 125 1.01 -9.51 -1.18
CA LEU A 125 0.66 -10.83 -1.72
C LEU A 125 1.83 -11.80 -1.74
N LEU A 126 2.99 -11.40 -2.28
CA LEU A 126 4.19 -12.26 -2.32
C LEU A 126 4.88 -12.36 -0.95
N GLY A 127 4.60 -11.45 -0.06
CA GLY A 127 5.10 -11.46 1.31
C GLY A 127 4.31 -10.49 2.17
N LYS A 128 4.11 -10.82 3.44
CA LYS A 128 3.40 -9.99 4.41
C LYS A 128 4.31 -9.72 5.60
N ARG A 129 4.09 -8.61 6.27
CA ARG A 129 4.66 -8.40 7.60
C ARG A 129 3.95 -9.32 8.58
N VAL A 130 4.72 -10.03 9.38
CA VAL A 130 4.21 -10.94 10.40
C VAL A 130 4.75 -10.55 11.76
N ASP A 131 3.98 -10.86 12.79
CA ASP A 131 4.41 -10.67 14.17
C ASP A 131 5.52 -11.66 14.54
N TYR A 132 6.21 -11.39 15.64
CA TYR A 132 7.30 -12.23 16.16
C TYR A 132 8.41 -12.46 15.15
N SER A 133 8.72 -11.48 14.35
CA SER A 133 9.82 -11.47 13.41
C SER A 133 10.73 -10.26 13.63
N GLY A 134 12.00 -10.41 13.33
CA GLY A 134 12.98 -9.35 13.52
C GLY A 134 14.02 -9.32 12.40
N ARG A 135 14.72 -8.19 12.31
CA ARG A 135 15.81 -8.00 11.36
C ARG A 135 16.95 -7.25 12.04
N THR A 136 18.16 -7.77 11.91
CA THR A 136 19.34 -7.13 12.46
C THR A 136 20.56 -7.36 11.58
N VAL A 137 21.66 -6.71 11.94
CA VAL A 137 22.96 -6.90 11.28
C VAL A 137 23.54 -8.25 11.66
N ILE A 138 24.11 -8.94 10.69
CA ILE A 138 24.78 -10.23 10.88
C ILE A 138 26.29 -9.97 11.00
N VAL A 139 26.90 -10.56 12.02
CA VAL A 139 28.34 -10.51 12.24
C VAL A 139 28.88 -11.93 12.40
N VAL A 140 30.19 -12.10 12.24
CA VAL A 140 30.85 -13.40 12.44
C VAL A 140 30.83 -13.83 13.91
N GLY A 141 30.61 -15.12 14.14
CA GLY A 141 30.64 -15.74 15.48
C GLY A 141 31.61 -16.90 15.51
N PRO A 142 32.95 -16.68 15.71
CA PRO A 142 33.96 -17.70 15.54
C PRO A 142 33.84 -18.85 16.55
N THR A 143 33.14 -18.63 17.65
CA THR A 143 32.92 -19.64 18.69
C THR A 143 31.65 -20.47 18.48
N LEU A 144 30.82 -20.10 17.51
CA LEU A 144 29.56 -20.77 17.22
C LEU A 144 29.75 -21.94 16.24
N LYS A 145 29.04 -23.04 16.47
CA LYS A 145 28.95 -24.14 15.51
C LYS A 145 28.09 -23.76 14.31
N LEU A 146 28.20 -24.52 13.20
CA LEU A 146 27.47 -24.24 11.95
C LEU A 146 25.95 -24.19 12.09
N HIS A 147 25.39 -24.90 13.06
CA HIS A 147 23.93 -24.93 13.33
C HIS A 147 23.51 -23.95 14.44
N GLN A 148 24.43 -23.14 14.96
CA GLN A 148 24.14 -22.19 16.04
C GLN A 148 24.17 -20.75 15.54
N CYS A 149 23.28 -19.93 16.08
CA CYS A 149 23.34 -18.49 15.93
C CYS A 149 23.14 -17.80 17.27
N GLY A 150 23.85 -16.70 17.48
CA GLY A 150 23.68 -15.86 18.65
C GLY A 150 22.64 -14.76 18.37
N LEU A 151 21.67 -14.63 19.25
CA LEU A 151 20.66 -13.55 19.19
C LEU A 151 20.81 -12.61 20.39
N PRO A 152 20.62 -11.29 20.20
CA PRO A 152 20.50 -10.37 21.33
C PRO A 152 19.35 -10.77 22.25
N LYS A 153 19.57 -10.80 23.57
CA LYS A 153 18.56 -11.23 24.55
C LYS A 153 17.22 -10.50 24.38
N VAL A 154 17.25 -9.20 24.15
CA VAL A 154 16.04 -8.39 23.95
C VAL A 154 15.24 -8.85 22.74
N MET A 155 15.91 -9.16 21.62
CA MET A 155 15.24 -9.69 20.43
C MET A 155 14.68 -11.09 20.68
N ALA A 156 15.44 -11.97 21.30
CA ALA A 156 14.98 -13.32 21.64
C ALA A 156 13.70 -13.28 22.47
N ARG A 157 13.66 -12.43 23.51
CA ARG A 157 12.46 -12.24 24.33
C ARG A 157 11.22 -11.82 23.52
N GLU A 158 11.37 -10.91 22.56
CA GLU A 158 10.27 -10.46 21.74
C GLU A 158 9.82 -11.52 20.71
N LEU A 159 10.76 -12.23 20.11
CA LEU A 159 10.47 -13.26 19.11
C LEU A 159 9.78 -14.48 19.74
N PHE A 160 10.20 -14.88 20.93
CA PHE A 160 9.71 -16.07 21.63
C PHE A 160 8.58 -15.78 22.63
N LYS A 161 8.01 -14.59 22.62
CA LYS A 161 6.88 -14.19 23.47
C LYS A 161 5.77 -15.24 23.59
N PRO A 162 5.24 -15.80 22.50
CA PRO A 162 4.15 -16.79 22.59
C PRO A 162 4.55 -18.03 23.36
N PHE A 163 5.77 -18.51 23.15
CA PHE A 163 6.31 -19.70 23.81
C PHE A 163 6.51 -19.46 25.32
N ILE A 164 7.06 -18.29 25.67
CA ILE A 164 7.20 -17.89 27.07
C ILE A 164 5.84 -17.81 27.76
N PHE A 165 4.83 -17.24 27.11
CA PHE A 165 3.49 -17.14 27.67
C PHE A 165 2.85 -18.50 27.86
N HIS A 166 3.00 -19.41 26.90
CA HIS A 166 2.51 -20.78 26.99
C HIS A 166 3.14 -21.49 28.21
N LYS A 167 4.45 -21.52 28.31
CA LYS A 167 5.14 -22.16 29.42
C LYS A 167 4.81 -21.55 30.80
N LEU A 168 4.65 -20.21 30.88
CA LEU A 168 4.23 -19.55 32.10
C LEU A 168 2.81 -19.94 32.55
N ILE A 169 1.94 -20.23 31.62
CA ILE A 169 0.59 -20.73 31.91
C ILE A 169 0.64 -22.20 32.32
N ASP A 170 1.41 -23.04 31.63
CA ASP A 170 1.58 -24.45 31.92
C ASP A 170 2.18 -24.68 33.33
N TYR A 171 3.11 -23.84 33.75
CA TYR A 171 3.66 -23.86 35.10
C TYR A 171 2.74 -23.27 36.17
N GLN A 172 1.48 -22.89 35.78
CA GLN A 172 0.50 -22.26 36.67
C GLN A 172 1.00 -20.98 37.37
N GLU A 173 2.06 -20.37 36.86
CA GLU A 173 2.61 -19.12 37.42
C GLU A 173 1.75 -17.90 37.10
N ILE A 174 0.89 -18.00 36.10
CA ILE A 174 0.01 -16.93 35.64
C ILE A 174 -1.31 -17.48 35.10
N HIS A 175 -2.39 -16.73 35.39
CA HIS A 175 -3.74 -17.08 34.90
C HIS A 175 -4.23 -16.15 33.80
N THR A 176 -3.57 -15.02 33.54
CA THR A 176 -4.00 -14.05 32.54
C THR A 176 -2.85 -13.53 31.67
N ILE A 177 -3.14 -13.27 30.39
CA ILE A 177 -2.17 -12.71 29.44
C ILE A 177 -1.65 -11.33 29.91
N LYS A 178 -2.46 -10.56 30.65
CA LYS A 178 -2.05 -9.26 31.19
C LYS A 178 -0.93 -9.41 32.23
N MET A 179 -1.04 -10.41 33.11
CA MET A 179 0.01 -10.73 34.09
C MET A 179 1.27 -11.23 33.39
N ALA A 180 1.11 -12.03 32.31
CA ALA A 180 2.23 -12.52 31.50
C ALA A 180 3.04 -11.36 30.91
N LYS A 181 2.37 -10.38 30.30
CA LYS A 181 3.01 -9.19 29.73
C LYS A 181 3.78 -8.41 30.81
N LYS A 182 3.18 -8.19 31.98
CA LYS A 182 3.82 -7.49 33.10
C LYS A 182 5.09 -8.24 33.56
N LYS A 183 5.01 -9.56 33.78
CA LYS A 183 6.16 -10.38 34.17
C LYS A 183 7.29 -10.36 33.15
N LEU A 184 6.95 -10.30 31.84
CA LEU A 184 7.91 -10.19 30.75
C LEU A 184 8.63 -8.83 30.77
N GLU A 185 7.92 -7.74 31.07
CA GLU A 185 8.47 -6.38 31.14
C GLU A 185 9.42 -6.23 32.35
N GLU A 186 9.12 -6.89 33.46
CA GLU A 186 9.94 -6.90 34.69
C GLU A 186 11.30 -7.60 34.52
N ASN A 187 11.55 -8.28 33.39
CA ASN A 187 12.80 -8.98 33.10
C ASN A 187 13.26 -9.97 34.20
N SER A 188 12.32 -10.69 34.80
CA SER A 188 12.64 -11.58 35.90
C SER A 188 13.59 -12.71 35.48
N PRO A 189 14.50 -13.22 36.38
CA PRO A 189 15.37 -14.35 36.06
C PRO A 189 14.60 -15.59 35.58
N ARG A 190 13.39 -15.76 36.06
CA ARG A 190 12.49 -16.86 35.66
C ARG A 190 12.12 -16.81 34.18
N VAL A 191 11.88 -15.62 33.64
CA VAL A 191 11.59 -15.44 32.22
C VAL A 191 12.77 -15.86 31.35
N TRP A 192 13.98 -15.58 31.79
CA TRP A 192 15.21 -16.02 31.09
C TRP A 192 15.39 -17.53 31.14
N ALA A 193 15.16 -18.17 32.29
CA ALA A 193 15.19 -19.61 32.38
C ALA A 193 14.18 -20.31 31.45
N ILE A 194 12.99 -19.78 31.38
CA ILE A 194 11.95 -20.26 30.45
C ILE A 194 12.33 -20.02 28.97
N LEU A 195 12.98 -18.91 28.68
CA LEU A 195 13.46 -18.63 27.33
C LEU A 195 14.58 -19.58 26.89
N GLU A 196 15.48 -19.97 27.83
CA GLU A 196 16.55 -20.96 27.56
C GLU A 196 15.97 -22.35 27.34
N GLU A 197 14.86 -22.66 27.98
CA GLU A 197 14.16 -23.93 27.83
C GLU A 197 13.28 -24.00 26.55
N ALA A 198 12.85 -22.86 26.01
CA ALA A 198 11.95 -22.75 24.86
C ALA A 198 12.66 -22.94 23.53
#